data_d2f6a5b3559e1f2584320e8a94a703cd
#
_entry.id   d2f6a5b3559e1f2584320e8a94a703cd
#
_cell.length_a   1.000
_cell.length_b   1.000
_cell.length_c   1.000
_cell.angle_alpha   90.00
_cell.angle_beta   90.00
_cell.angle_gamma   90.00
#
_symmetry.space_group_name_H-M   'P 1'
#
loop_
_entity.id
_entity.type
_entity.pdbx_description
1 polymer ?
#
loop_
_entity_poly.entity_id
_entity_poly.type
_entity_poly.pdbx_seq_one_letter_code
_entity_poly.pdbx_strand_id
1 'polypeptide(L)'
;MKLVSLKTLLASLMGCTFVVIKAMTFERLPDIVWILFIGYLSVKGLTTAFSQEAYDEDVKRARQGKVLYHDLFGRFAYVAADIPILLILFTGLLAATCPSTTLLRVILIGLLLIALGYAIWFCWYVSKQKRLRVENGAWGTGVLSAEEEKAWKQSELWHNIVLVIIGVLCAFYLIFGDPRIYLNNAKLKNVLSTLHSNSVTLEAIVPFEWTTVYTFDPYTSIDRIERITGSKSPALKESVSEGMTHVVFTNRGEVVASVCAYPTSIGYYLEFTDGENTYYDYPDGGYSHIEYGDEIAFEVMQDEGFVRLYARVEK
;
A
#
# COMPACT_ATOMS: atom_id res chain seq x y z
N MET A 1 14.83 -8.18 36.52
CA MET A 1 13.53 -8.53 35.92
C MET A 1 13.67 -9.82 35.12
N LYS A 2 12.82 -10.81 35.36
CA LYS A 2 12.86 -12.08 34.61
C LYS A 2 11.91 -11.99 33.43
N LEU A 3 12.34 -12.37 32.24
CA LEU A 3 11.50 -12.41 31.06
C LEU A 3 10.46 -13.52 31.19
N VAL A 4 9.16 -13.16 31.11
CA VAL A 4 8.03 -14.09 31.21
C VAL A 4 7.59 -14.55 29.83
N SER A 5 7.56 -13.64 28.84
CA SER A 5 7.12 -13.94 27.48
C SER A 5 7.98 -13.25 26.43
N LEU A 6 8.77 -14.02 25.71
CA LEU A 6 9.57 -13.54 24.59
C LEU A 6 8.71 -13.04 23.43
N LYS A 7 7.58 -13.73 23.14
CA LYS A 7 6.64 -13.34 22.08
C LYS A 7 6.05 -11.96 22.35
N THR A 8 5.61 -11.72 23.58
CA THR A 8 5.06 -10.41 23.98
C THR A 8 6.10 -9.32 23.94
N LEU A 9 7.33 -9.60 24.35
CA LEU A 9 8.45 -8.66 24.28
C LEU A 9 8.73 -8.26 22.83
N LEU A 10 8.89 -9.22 21.93
CA LEU A 10 9.16 -8.95 20.52
C LEU A 10 8.06 -8.14 19.86
N ALA A 11 6.78 -8.49 20.09
CA ALA A 11 5.63 -7.72 19.57
C ALA A 11 5.64 -6.27 20.08
N SER A 12 5.97 -6.07 21.36
CA SER A 12 6.03 -4.73 21.95
C SER A 12 7.21 -3.91 21.41
N LEU A 13 8.37 -4.51 21.19
CA LEU A 13 9.51 -3.85 20.56
C LEU A 13 9.21 -3.45 19.12
N MET A 14 8.54 -4.30 18.33
CA MET A 14 8.08 -3.95 16.99
C MET A 14 7.12 -2.76 17.01
N GLY A 15 6.18 -2.74 17.97
CA GLY A 15 5.28 -1.60 18.17
C GLY A 15 6.02 -0.32 18.54
N CYS A 16 7.02 -0.37 19.43
CA CYS A 16 7.87 0.78 19.76
C CYS A 16 8.61 1.29 18.52
N THR A 17 9.19 0.40 17.70
CA THR A 17 9.87 0.77 16.45
C THR A 17 8.90 1.47 15.49
N PHE A 18 7.70 0.93 15.32
CA PHE A 18 6.66 1.58 14.51
C PHE A 18 6.33 2.99 15.01
N VAL A 19 6.16 3.17 16.33
CA VAL A 19 5.88 4.48 16.95
C VAL A 19 6.99 5.47 16.65
N VAL A 20 8.25 5.07 16.78
CA VAL A 20 9.41 5.92 16.49
C VAL A 20 9.42 6.33 15.02
N ILE A 21 9.29 5.37 14.10
CA ILE A 21 9.26 5.66 12.67
C ILE A 21 8.12 6.63 12.34
N LYS A 22 6.91 6.37 12.84
CA LYS A 22 5.75 7.24 12.60
C LYS A 22 5.90 8.62 13.23
N ALA A 23 6.55 8.74 14.38
CA ALA A 23 6.85 10.04 15.00
C ALA A 23 7.86 10.85 14.17
N MET A 24 8.83 10.19 13.53
CA MET A 24 9.81 10.84 12.65
C MET A 24 9.24 11.23 11.28
N THR A 25 8.22 10.50 10.80
CA THR A 25 7.55 10.74 9.51
C THR A 25 6.16 11.35 9.68
N PHE A 26 5.94 12.08 10.78
CA PHE A 26 4.65 12.68 11.11
C PHE A 26 4.30 13.79 10.12
N GLU A 27 3.20 13.60 9.39
CA GLU A 27 2.70 14.57 8.43
C GLU A 27 1.21 14.93 8.63
N ARG A 28 0.44 14.08 9.32
CA ARG A 28 -1.04 14.21 9.39
C ARG A 28 -1.60 13.89 10.77
N LEU A 29 -2.70 14.57 11.14
CA LEU A 29 -3.43 14.31 12.40
C LEU A 29 -3.78 12.83 12.68
N PRO A 30 -4.20 11.99 11.71
CA PRO A 30 -4.44 10.57 11.96
C PRO A 30 -3.22 9.80 12.48
N ASP A 31 -2.00 10.25 12.19
CA ASP A 31 -0.77 9.61 12.66
C ASP A 31 -0.65 9.69 14.18
N ILE A 32 -1.14 10.78 14.82
CA ILE A 32 -1.15 10.94 16.28
C ILE A 32 -1.98 9.81 16.93
N VAL A 33 -3.14 9.49 16.36
CA VAL A 33 -4.02 8.43 16.90
C VAL A 33 -3.30 7.08 16.87
N TRP A 34 -2.62 6.78 15.76
CA TRP A 34 -1.84 5.54 15.63
C TRP A 34 -0.64 5.50 16.58
N ILE A 35 0.10 6.60 16.71
CA ILE A 35 1.23 6.73 17.65
C ILE A 35 0.76 6.48 19.08
N LEU A 36 -0.32 7.12 19.50
CA LEU A 36 -0.86 6.96 20.87
C LEU A 36 -1.40 5.54 21.10
N PHE A 37 -2.16 4.99 20.15
CA PHE A 37 -2.75 3.66 20.27
C PHE A 37 -1.68 2.55 20.30
N ILE A 38 -0.79 2.53 19.31
CA ILE A 38 0.28 1.52 19.26
C ILE A 38 1.29 1.72 20.40
N GLY A 39 1.58 2.99 20.76
CA GLY A 39 2.43 3.32 21.91
C GLY A 39 1.87 2.75 23.22
N TYR A 40 0.57 2.96 23.48
CA TYR A 40 -0.11 2.38 24.64
C TYR A 40 -0.02 0.84 24.65
N LEU A 41 -0.33 0.18 23.53
CA LEU A 41 -0.25 -1.28 23.44
C LEU A 41 1.19 -1.80 23.65
N SER A 42 2.17 -1.08 23.13
CA SER A 42 3.58 -1.45 23.26
C SER A 42 4.07 -1.35 24.70
N VAL A 43 3.74 -0.25 25.40
CA VAL A 43 4.07 -0.08 26.81
C VAL A 43 3.38 -1.13 27.68
N LYS A 44 2.09 -1.38 27.44
CA LYS A 44 1.33 -2.43 28.12
C LYS A 44 1.96 -3.81 27.89
N GLY A 45 2.32 -4.13 26.64
CA GLY A 45 2.96 -5.40 26.31
C GLY A 45 4.34 -5.55 26.96
N LEU A 46 5.14 -4.47 27.08
CA LEU A 46 6.41 -4.50 27.81
C LEU A 46 6.19 -4.84 29.29
N THR A 47 5.21 -4.22 29.93
CA THR A 47 4.89 -4.55 31.33
C THR A 47 4.49 -6.00 31.50
N THR A 48 3.63 -6.50 30.61
CA THR A 48 3.19 -7.92 30.60
C THR A 48 4.35 -8.88 30.34
N ALA A 49 5.32 -8.52 29.47
CA ALA A 49 6.45 -9.37 29.14
C ALA A 49 7.39 -9.64 30.33
N PHE A 50 7.39 -8.76 31.33
CA PHE A 50 8.28 -8.84 32.49
C PHE A 50 7.58 -9.03 33.85
N SER A 51 6.24 -9.12 33.87
CA SER A 51 5.45 -9.35 35.08
C SER A 51 4.64 -10.63 34.93
N GLN A 52 4.89 -11.62 35.80
CA GLN A 52 4.13 -12.88 35.79
C GLN A 52 2.66 -12.64 36.09
N GLU A 53 2.35 -11.80 37.07
CA GLU A 53 0.96 -11.48 37.46
C GLU A 53 0.19 -10.81 36.32
N ALA A 54 0.81 -9.80 35.65
CA ALA A 54 0.20 -9.14 34.49
C ALA A 54 -0.01 -10.10 33.32
N TYR A 55 0.94 -11.02 33.10
CA TYR A 55 0.83 -12.03 32.06
C TYR A 55 -0.31 -13.02 32.35
N ASP A 56 -0.41 -13.54 33.58
CA ASP A 56 -1.45 -14.48 33.99
C ASP A 56 -2.84 -13.84 33.94
N GLU A 57 -2.94 -12.58 34.33
CA GLU A 57 -4.19 -11.81 34.20
C GLU A 57 -4.59 -11.61 32.74
N ASP A 58 -3.67 -11.24 31.87
CA ASP A 58 -3.95 -11.09 30.43
C ASP A 58 -4.32 -12.44 29.78
N VAL A 59 -3.66 -13.53 30.16
CA VAL A 59 -4.03 -14.90 29.71
C VAL A 59 -5.43 -15.26 30.18
N LYS A 60 -5.78 -14.99 31.45
CA LYS A 60 -7.10 -15.23 31.98
C LYS A 60 -8.17 -14.41 31.24
N ARG A 61 -7.95 -13.12 31.04
CA ARG A 61 -8.85 -12.24 30.26
C ARG A 61 -9.01 -12.73 28.82
N ALA A 62 -7.91 -13.14 28.17
CA ALA A 62 -7.95 -13.69 26.83
C ALA A 62 -8.77 -14.97 26.74
N ARG A 63 -8.63 -15.89 27.71
CA ARG A 63 -9.43 -17.13 27.80
C ARG A 63 -10.92 -16.83 28.02
N GLN A 64 -11.26 -15.92 28.89
CA GLN A 64 -12.65 -15.50 29.12
C GLN A 64 -13.25 -14.87 27.85
N GLY A 65 -12.49 -14.05 27.14
CA GLY A 65 -12.88 -13.50 25.85
C GLY A 65 -13.12 -14.60 24.81
N LYS A 66 -12.25 -15.61 24.74
CA LYS A 66 -12.37 -16.77 23.84
C LYS A 66 -13.69 -17.52 24.05
N VAL A 67 -14.03 -17.83 25.30
CA VAL A 67 -15.31 -18.50 25.64
C VAL A 67 -16.48 -17.64 25.17
N LEU A 68 -16.46 -16.34 25.49
CA LEU A 68 -17.52 -15.43 25.06
C LEU A 68 -17.71 -15.40 23.54
N TYR A 69 -16.63 -15.25 22.78
CA TYR A 69 -16.69 -15.22 21.31
C TYR A 69 -17.15 -16.56 20.74
N HIS A 70 -16.68 -17.68 21.29
CA HIS A 70 -17.13 -19.00 20.89
C HIS A 70 -18.63 -19.18 21.11
N ASP A 71 -19.15 -18.78 22.25
CA ASP A 71 -20.57 -18.90 22.59
C ASP A 71 -21.47 -17.99 21.74
N LEU A 72 -20.96 -16.80 21.34
CA LEU A 72 -21.72 -15.86 20.53
C LEU A 72 -21.70 -16.21 19.03
N PHE A 73 -20.58 -16.70 18.52
CA PHE A 73 -20.32 -16.84 17.09
C PHE A 73 -19.92 -18.27 16.69
N GLY A 74 -19.74 -19.19 17.62
CA GLY A 74 -19.34 -20.57 17.37
C GLY A 74 -18.04 -20.65 16.59
N ARG A 75 -18.06 -21.47 15.54
CA ARG A 75 -16.91 -21.65 14.61
C ARG A 75 -16.51 -20.38 13.84
N PHE A 76 -17.35 -19.36 13.81
CA PHE A 76 -17.09 -18.10 13.12
C PHE A 76 -16.57 -17.00 14.03
N ALA A 77 -16.21 -17.32 15.28
CA ALA A 77 -15.80 -16.35 16.29
C ALA A 77 -14.69 -15.41 15.82
N TYR A 78 -13.65 -15.94 15.17
CA TYR A 78 -12.56 -15.12 14.63
C TYR A 78 -12.96 -14.33 13.39
N VAL A 79 -13.67 -14.97 12.45
CA VAL A 79 -14.13 -14.31 11.25
C VAL A 79 -14.99 -13.10 11.58
N ALA A 80 -15.87 -13.23 12.59
CA ALA A 80 -16.72 -12.12 13.04
C ALA A 80 -15.91 -10.93 13.57
N ALA A 81 -14.81 -11.19 14.27
CA ALA A 81 -13.91 -10.13 14.77
C ALA A 81 -13.06 -9.49 13.68
N ASP A 82 -12.71 -10.27 12.65
CA ASP A 82 -11.79 -9.84 11.58
C ASP A 82 -12.49 -9.13 10.41
N ILE A 83 -13.83 -9.26 10.28
CA ILE A 83 -14.60 -8.64 9.19
C ILE A 83 -14.25 -7.17 8.98
N PRO A 84 -14.18 -6.27 9.97
CA PRO A 84 -13.86 -4.86 9.75
C PRO A 84 -12.47 -4.68 9.13
N ILE A 85 -11.49 -5.45 9.62
CA ILE A 85 -10.11 -5.39 9.15
C ILE A 85 -10.04 -5.86 7.68
N LEU A 86 -10.70 -6.97 7.38
CA LEU A 86 -10.76 -7.52 6.02
C LEU A 86 -11.45 -6.56 5.05
N LEU A 87 -12.52 -5.89 5.47
CA LEU A 87 -13.21 -4.87 4.66
C LEU A 87 -12.32 -3.66 4.41
N ILE A 88 -11.59 -3.17 5.41
CA ILE A 88 -10.65 -2.04 5.26
C ILE A 88 -9.53 -2.41 4.28
N LEU A 89 -8.95 -3.61 4.42
CA LEU A 89 -7.89 -4.09 3.53
C LEU A 89 -8.38 -4.28 2.10
N PHE A 90 -9.58 -4.87 1.92
CA PHE A 90 -10.20 -5.02 0.61
C PHE A 90 -10.48 -3.66 -0.04
N THR A 91 -10.95 -2.68 0.75
CA THR A 91 -11.16 -1.31 0.29
C THR A 91 -9.84 -0.66 -0.16
N GLY A 92 -8.77 -0.84 0.62
CA GLY A 92 -7.43 -0.37 0.26
C GLY A 92 -6.90 -1.01 -1.03
N LEU A 93 -7.09 -2.32 -1.18
CA LEU A 93 -6.71 -3.05 -2.40
C LEU A 93 -7.48 -2.54 -3.63
N LEU A 94 -8.80 -2.36 -3.53
CA LEU A 94 -9.61 -1.80 -4.61
C LEU A 94 -9.16 -0.38 -4.97
N ALA A 95 -8.89 0.47 -3.97
CA ALA A 95 -8.40 1.82 -4.21
C ALA A 95 -7.03 1.84 -4.91
N ALA A 96 -6.18 0.83 -4.64
CA ALA A 96 -4.86 0.71 -5.24
C ALA A 96 -4.87 0.11 -6.65
N THR A 97 -5.87 -0.73 -7.01
CA THR A 97 -5.86 -1.48 -8.28
C THR A 97 -6.81 -0.95 -9.34
N CYS A 98 -7.83 -0.18 -8.94
CA CYS A 98 -8.86 0.30 -9.86
C CYS A 98 -8.68 1.79 -10.20
N PRO A 99 -8.99 2.22 -11.44
CA PRO A 99 -8.94 3.63 -11.81
C PRO A 99 -9.89 4.46 -10.96
N SER A 100 -9.46 5.66 -10.58
CA SER A 100 -10.17 6.56 -9.65
C SER A 100 -11.40 7.21 -10.31
N THR A 101 -12.45 6.43 -10.56
CA THR A 101 -13.75 6.97 -11.01
C THR A 101 -14.58 7.46 -9.83
N THR A 102 -15.50 8.43 -10.11
CA THR A 102 -16.44 8.92 -9.08
C THR A 102 -17.26 7.78 -8.47
N LEU A 103 -17.70 6.83 -9.31
CA LEU A 103 -18.44 5.65 -8.86
C LEU A 103 -17.61 4.80 -7.88
N LEU A 104 -16.35 4.54 -8.22
CA LEU A 104 -15.45 3.77 -7.33
C LEU A 104 -15.28 4.47 -5.98
N ARG A 105 -15.08 5.80 -5.96
CA ARG A 105 -14.95 6.55 -4.70
C ARG A 105 -16.18 6.41 -3.82
N VAL A 106 -17.37 6.48 -4.40
CA VAL A 106 -18.65 6.26 -3.66
C VAL A 106 -18.71 4.84 -3.09
N ILE A 107 -18.32 3.82 -3.87
CA ILE A 107 -18.28 2.42 -3.41
C ILE A 107 -17.27 2.26 -2.26
N LEU A 108 -16.07 2.83 -2.38
CA LEU A 108 -15.04 2.75 -1.34
C LEU A 108 -15.49 3.42 -0.04
N ILE A 109 -16.10 4.60 -0.12
CA ILE A 109 -16.68 5.28 1.06
C ILE A 109 -17.80 4.43 1.66
N GLY A 110 -18.66 3.84 0.84
CA GLY A 110 -19.72 2.93 1.29
C GLY A 110 -19.17 1.72 2.06
N LEU A 111 -18.13 1.07 1.53
CA LEU A 111 -17.46 -0.07 2.19
C LEU A 111 -16.81 0.33 3.51
N LEU A 112 -16.17 1.49 3.59
CA LEU A 112 -15.59 2.00 4.84
C LEU A 112 -16.67 2.31 5.89
N LEU A 113 -17.79 2.89 5.47
CA LEU A 113 -18.92 3.15 6.38
C LEU A 113 -19.54 1.84 6.90
N ILE A 114 -19.66 0.81 6.04
CA ILE A 114 -20.11 -0.53 6.42
C ILE A 114 -19.14 -1.15 7.44
N ALA A 115 -17.84 -1.08 7.16
CA ALA A 115 -16.81 -1.60 8.08
C ALA A 115 -16.85 -0.91 9.44
N LEU A 116 -16.99 0.41 9.45
CA LEU A 116 -17.11 1.22 10.68
C LEU A 116 -18.40 0.89 11.44
N GLY A 117 -19.53 0.85 10.73
CA GLY A 117 -20.83 0.52 11.33
C GLY A 117 -20.83 -0.88 11.94
N TYR A 118 -20.27 -1.86 11.23
CA TYR A 118 -20.11 -3.21 11.76
C TYR A 118 -19.17 -3.25 12.98
N ALA A 119 -18.04 -2.55 12.95
CA ALA A 119 -17.12 -2.50 14.08
C ALA A 119 -17.77 -1.91 15.34
N ILE A 120 -18.53 -0.81 15.20
CA ILE A 120 -19.28 -0.18 16.30
C ILE A 120 -20.33 -1.15 16.83
N TRP A 121 -21.14 -1.74 15.95
CA TRP A 121 -22.16 -2.73 16.33
C TRP A 121 -21.53 -3.93 17.05
N PHE A 122 -20.43 -4.48 16.50
CA PHE A 122 -19.74 -5.62 17.08
C PHE A 122 -19.22 -5.31 18.49
N CYS A 123 -18.52 -4.18 18.65
CA CYS A 123 -18.02 -3.75 19.96
C CYS A 123 -19.17 -3.54 20.97
N TRP A 124 -20.26 -2.91 20.53
CA TRP A 124 -21.45 -2.71 21.40
C TRP A 124 -22.09 -4.04 21.77
N TYR A 125 -22.32 -4.93 20.80
CA TYR A 125 -22.95 -6.22 21.00
C TYR A 125 -22.15 -7.10 21.97
N VAL A 126 -20.85 -7.25 21.72
CA VAL A 126 -19.95 -8.03 22.59
C VAL A 126 -19.88 -7.44 23.98
N SER A 127 -19.79 -6.12 24.12
CA SER A 127 -19.76 -5.44 25.42
C SER A 127 -21.06 -5.64 26.18
N LYS A 128 -22.22 -5.58 25.53
CA LYS A 128 -23.52 -5.86 26.10
C LYS A 128 -23.62 -7.31 26.61
N GLN A 129 -23.22 -8.28 25.78
CA GLN A 129 -23.25 -9.69 26.18
C GLN A 129 -22.30 -10.00 27.34
N LYS A 130 -21.10 -9.38 27.34
CA LYS A 130 -20.16 -9.47 28.45
C LYS A 130 -20.80 -8.96 29.75
N ARG A 131 -21.45 -7.79 29.71
CA ARG A 131 -22.12 -7.20 30.91
C ARG A 131 -23.20 -8.11 31.45
N LEU A 132 -24.09 -8.62 30.58
CA LEU A 132 -25.16 -9.54 30.98
C LEU A 132 -24.63 -10.81 31.65
N ARG A 133 -23.51 -11.36 31.15
CA ARG A 133 -22.88 -12.54 31.76
C ARG A 133 -22.27 -12.25 33.13
N VAL A 134 -21.65 -11.08 33.27
CA VAL A 134 -21.12 -10.64 34.57
C VAL A 134 -22.24 -10.47 35.58
N GLU A 135 -23.35 -9.81 35.23
CA GLU A 135 -24.52 -9.58 36.06
C GLU A 135 -25.20 -10.89 36.49
N ASN A 136 -25.28 -11.87 35.60
CA ASN A 136 -25.87 -13.18 35.86
C ASN A 136 -24.90 -14.17 36.52
N GLY A 137 -23.68 -13.75 36.88
CA GLY A 137 -22.67 -14.65 37.47
C GLY A 137 -22.13 -15.72 36.49
N ALA A 138 -22.51 -15.66 35.21
CA ALA A 138 -22.14 -16.61 34.19
C ALA A 138 -20.81 -16.26 33.47
N TRP A 139 -20.08 -15.28 33.97
CA TRP A 139 -18.74 -14.94 33.47
C TRP A 139 -17.75 -16.02 33.94
N GLY A 140 -17.62 -17.05 33.10
CA GLY A 140 -17.03 -18.33 33.45
C GLY A 140 -15.55 -18.33 33.76
N THR A 141 -15.08 -19.48 34.17
CA THR A 141 -13.67 -19.76 34.53
C THR A 141 -12.66 -19.66 33.35
N GLY A 142 -13.15 -19.49 32.13
CA GLY A 142 -12.33 -19.45 30.90
C GLY A 142 -11.82 -20.83 30.49
N VAL A 143 -12.47 -21.91 30.89
CA VAL A 143 -12.15 -23.30 30.52
C VAL A 143 -12.99 -23.67 29.30
N LEU A 144 -12.34 -24.00 28.21
CA LEU A 144 -12.96 -24.58 27.02
C LEU A 144 -12.96 -26.10 27.09
N SER A 145 -13.97 -26.74 26.53
CA SER A 145 -13.95 -28.20 26.29
C SER A 145 -12.86 -28.56 25.29
N ALA A 146 -12.45 -29.82 25.23
CA ALA A 146 -11.40 -30.29 24.29
C ALA A 146 -11.78 -30.04 22.82
N GLU A 147 -13.06 -30.18 22.46
CA GLU A 147 -13.56 -29.90 21.10
C GLU A 147 -13.53 -28.41 20.77
N GLU A 148 -13.96 -27.57 21.70
CA GLU A 148 -13.91 -26.12 21.55
C GLU A 148 -12.48 -25.60 21.45
N GLU A 149 -11.56 -26.17 22.22
CA GLU A 149 -10.14 -25.82 22.14
C GLU A 149 -9.53 -26.21 20.79
N LYS A 150 -9.91 -27.36 20.23
CA LYS A 150 -9.47 -27.79 18.89
C LYS A 150 -10.00 -26.87 17.80
N ALA A 151 -11.30 -26.54 17.84
CA ALA A 151 -11.91 -25.61 16.91
C ALA A 151 -11.26 -24.22 17.00
N TRP A 152 -10.96 -23.78 18.22
CA TRP A 152 -10.28 -22.53 18.48
C TRP A 152 -8.86 -22.50 17.88
N LYS A 153 -8.04 -23.54 18.12
CA LYS A 153 -6.68 -23.64 17.54
C LYS A 153 -6.70 -23.61 16.00
N GLN A 154 -7.68 -24.25 15.39
CA GLN A 154 -7.83 -24.23 13.94
C GLN A 154 -8.19 -22.84 13.43
N SER A 155 -9.07 -22.14 14.11
CA SER A 155 -9.44 -20.75 13.79
C SER A 155 -8.26 -19.78 14.00
N GLU A 156 -7.49 -19.97 15.07
CA GLU A 156 -6.26 -19.19 15.33
C GLU A 156 -5.20 -19.39 14.25
N LEU A 157 -5.09 -20.60 13.72
CA LEU A 157 -4.19 -20.90 12.59
C LEU A 157 -4.58 -20.08 11.35
N TRP A 158 -5.86 -20.06 10.99
CA TRP A 158 -6.35 -19.28 9.84
C TRP A 158 -6.15 -17.79 10.04
N HIS A 159 -6.42 -17.27 11.24
CA HIS A 159 -6.16 -15.87 11.58
C HIS A 159 -4.67 -15.52 11.42
N ASN A 160 -3.76 -16.36 11.92
CA ASN A 160 -2.33 -16.16 11.78
C ASN A 160 -1.88 -16.20 10.32
N ILE A 161 -2.44 -17.10 9.50
CA ILE A 161 -2.15 -17.15 8.05
C ILE A 161 -2.56 -15.83 7.37
N VAL A 162 -3.76 -15.33 7.67
CA VAL A 162 -4.25 -14.05 7.13
C VAL A 162 -3.33 -12.90 7.54
N LEU A 163 -2.92 -12.84 8.81
CA LEU A 163 -1.99 -11.80 9.30
C LEU A 163 -0.64 -11.86 8.59
N VAL A 164 -0.11 -13.05 8.34
CA VAL A 164 1.14 -13.22 7.58
C VAL A 164 0.98 -12.73 6.14
N ILE A 165 -0.12 -13.09 5.46
CA ILE A 165 -0.41 -12.61 4.10
C ILE A 165 -0.48 -11.09 4.08
N ILE A 166 -1.22 -10.48 5.02
CA ILE A 166 -1.30 -9.02 5.15
C ILE A 166 0.08 -8.40 5.37
N GLY A 167 0.86 -8.96 6.28
CA GLY A 167 2.23 -8.50 6.56
C GLY A 167 3.11 -8.55 5.32
N VAL A 168 3.04 -9.62 4.53
CA VAL A 168 3.78 -9.76 3.26
C VAL A 168 3.31 -8.72 2.24
N LEU A 169 1.99 -8.50 2.09
CA LEU A 169 1.45 -7.49 1.18
C LEU A 169 1.85 -6.07 1.58
N CYS A 170 1.80 -5.76 2.88
CA CYS A 170 2.27 -4.46 3.40
C CYS A 170 3.77 -4.28 3.17
N ALA A 171 4.59 -5.30 3.44
CA ALA A 171 6.02 -5.26 3.17
C ALA A 171 6.31 -5.06 1.67
N PHE A 172 5.59 -5.77 0.82
CA PHE A 172 5.68 -5.59 -0.63
C PHE A 172 5.37 -4.16 -1.05
N TYR A 173 4.27 -3.58 -0.53
CA TYR A 173 3.90 -2.19 -0.81
C TYR A 173 4.94 -1.19 -0.32
N LEU A 174 5.53 -1.41 0.86
CA LEU A 174 6.57 -0.53 1.42
C LEU A 174 7.88 -0.60 0.62
N ILE A 175 8.23 -1.77 0.07
CA ILE A 175 9.48 -1.97 -0.67
C ILE A 175 9.34 -1.51 -2.11
N PHE A 176 8.24 -1.84 -2.77
CA PHE A 176 8.05 -1.64 -4.20
C PHE A 176 7.17 -0.42 -4.53
N GLY A 177 6.47 0.15 -3.56
CA GLY A 177 5.55 1.26 -3.77
C GLY A 177 4.21 0.83 -4.36
N ASP A 178 3.53 1.76 -5.04
CA ASP A 178 2.19 1.56 -5.57
C ASP A 178 2.16 0.50 -6.69
N PRO A 179 1.46 -0.62 -6.52
CA PRO A 179 1.35 -1.66 -7.55
C PRO A 179 0.71 -1.17 -8.85
N ARG A 180 -0.05 -0.07 -8.82
CA ARG A 180 -0.62 0.56 -10.04
C ARG A 180 0.47 0.95 -11.03
N ILE A 181 1.63 1.43 -10.53
CA ILE A 181 2.75 1.84 -11.38
C ILE A 181 3.23 0.65 -12.22
N TYR A 182 3.40 -0.52 -11.61
CA TYR A 182 3.83 -1.74 -12.31
C TYR A 182 2.79 -2.23 -13.33
N LEU A 183 1.51 -2.16 -12.97
CA LEU A 183 0.42 -2.52 -13.87
C LEU A 183 0.35 -1.55 -15.06
N ASN A 184 0.50 -0.26 -14.81
CA ASN A 184 0.50 0.76 -15.86
C ASN A 184 1.73 0.62 -16.76
N ASN A 185 2.92 0.35 -16.21
CA ASN A 185 4.12 0.07 -16.98
C ASN A 185 3.92 -1.15 -17.89
N ALA A 186 3.30 -2.23 -17.39
CA ALA A 186 3.00 -3.42 -18.19
C ALA A 186 1.99 -3.13 -19.31
N LYS A 187 0.92 -2.36 -19.03
CA LYS A 187 -0.04 -1.92 -20.05
C LYS A 187 0.64 -1.05 -21.12
N LEU A 188 1.44 -0.08 -20.69
CA LEU A 188 2.20 0.79 -21.59
C LEU A 188 3.11 -0.01 -22.50
N LYS A 189 3.88 -0.94 -21.93
CA LYS A 189 4.72 -1.87 -22.68
C LYS A 189 3.93 -2.62 -23.76
N ASN A 190 2.79 -3.21 -23.40
CA ASN A 190 1.95 -3.97 -24.33
C ASN A 190 1.46 -3.11 -25.50
N VAL A 191 1.04 -1.87 -25.25
CA VAL A 191 0.58 -0.96 -26.30
C VAL A 191 1.73 -0.50 -27.16
N LEU A 192 2.80 0.01 -26.56
CA LEU A 192 3.91 0.63 -27.31
C LEU A 192 4.73 -0.40 -28.11
N SER A 193 4.97 -1.60 -27.55
CA SER A 193 5.77 -2.64 -28.23
C SER A 193 5.03 -3.29 -29.42
N THR A 194 3.72 -3.09 -29.56
CA THR A 194 2.89 -3.64 -30.64
C THR A 194 2.36 -2.58 -31.60
N LEU A 195 2.88 -1.35 -31.49
CA LEU A 195 2.40 -0.24 -32.29
C LEU A 195 2.92 -0.35 -33.73
N HIS A 196 2.01 -0.22 -34.70
CA HIS A 196 2.31 -0.29 -36.15
C HIS A 196 1.87 0.95 -36.95
N SER A 197 1.48 2.03 -36.25
CA SER A 197 1.13 3.30 -36.87
C SER A 197 2.37 4.08 -37.26
N ASN A 198 2.29 4.98 -38.25
CA ASN A 198 3.40 5.88 -38.62
C ASN A 198 3.47 7.11 -37.70
N SER A 199 2.34 7.50 -37.12
CA SER A 199 2.26 8.62 -36.19
C SER A 199 1.14 8.40 -35.17
N VAL A 200 1.34 8.83 -33.93
CA VAL A 200 0.38 8.71 -32.83
C VAL A 200 0.54 9.86 -31.85
N THR A 201 -0.53 10.14 -31.06
CA THR A 201 -0.45 10.99 -29.89
C THR A 201 -0.49 10.16 -28.61
N LEU A 202 0.12 10.64 -27.54
CA LEU A 202 0.12 9.90 -26.24
C LEU A 202 -1.28 9.75 -25.67
N GLU A 203 -2.14 10.75 -25.89
CA GLU A 203 -3.55 10.71 -25.46
C GLU A 203 -4.31 9.53 -26.06
N ALA A 204 -3.96 9.16 -27.30
CA ALA A 204 -4.64 8.07 -28.01
C ALA A 204 -4.15 6.68 -27.58
N ILE A 205 -2.91 6.55 -27.12
CA ILE A 205 -2.27 5.25 -26.93
C ILE A 205 -1.97 4.91 -25.46
N VAL A 206 -1.84 5.89 -24.55
CA VAL A 206 -1.55 5.61 -23.15
C VAL A 206 -2.80 5.04 -22.46
N PRO A 207 -2.75 3.80 -21.94
CA PRO A 207 -3.94 3.07 -21.49
C PRO A 207 -4.30 3.33 -20.01
N PHE A 208 -3.95 4.50 -19.48
CA PHE A 208 -4.26 4.94 -18.11
C PHE A 208 -4.37 6.47 -18.04
N GLU A 209 -4.99 7.00 -16.98
CA GLU A 209 -5.10 8.44 -16.76
C GLU A 209 -3.74 9.05 -16.40
N TRP A 210 -3.39 10.15 -17.03
CA TRP A 210 -2.20 10.95 -16.77
C TRP A 210 -2.48 12.45 -16.98
N THR A 211 -1.66 13.30 -16.41
CA THR A 211 -1.72 14.77 -16.61
C THR A 211 -0.44 15.30 -17.23
N THR A 212 0.70 14.76 -16.86
CA THR A 212 2.00 15.19 -17.38
C THR A 212 2.91 13.98 -17.56
N VAL A 213 3.64 13.95 -18.64
CA VAL A 213 4.71 12.98 -18.89
C VAL A 213 6.04 13.72 -18.98
N TYR A 214 7.06 13.14 -18.37
CA TYR A 214 8.42 13.66 -18.34
C TYR A 214 9.37 12.67 -19.00
N THR A 215 10.37 13.17 -19.72
CA THR A 215 11.60 12.43 -20.01
C THR A 215 12.77 13.13 -19.33
N PHE A 216 13.77 12.35 -18.94
CA PHE A 216 14.94 12.83 -18.23
C PHE A 216 16.21 12.43 -18.96
N ASP A 217 17.18 13.34 -18.97
CA ASP A 217 18.51 13.04 -19.47
C ASP A 217 19.20 11.96 -18.64
N PRO A 218 20.17 11.24 -19.21
CA PRO A 218 21.00 10.31 -18.47
C PRO A 218 21.62 10.96 -17.23
N TYR A 219 21.73 10.17 -16.16
CA TYR A 219 22.36 10.57 -14.90
C TYR A 219 21.61 11.66 -14.10
N THR A 220 20.36 11.96 -14.46
CA THR A 220 19.52 12.85 -13.63
C THR A 220 19.27 12.20 -12.28
N SER A 221 19.63 12.89 -11.18
CA SER A 221 19.51 12.37 -9.82
C SER A 221 18.06 12.21 -9.38
N ILE A 222 17.78 11.24 -8.49
CA ILE A 222 16.46 11.02 -7.93
C ILE A 222 15.90 12.27 -7.26
N ASP A 223 16.70 12.98 -6.48
CA ASP A 223 16.28 14.23 -5.80
C ASP A 223 15.82 15.30 -6.81
N ARG A 224 16.41 15.34 -7.99
CA ARG A 224 16.00 16.24 -9.06
C ARG A 224 14.71 15.77 -9.71
N ILE A 225 14.60 14.47 -10.02
CA ILE A 225 13.37 13.88 -10.58
C ILE A 225 12.19 14.14 -9.66
N GLU A 226 12.35 13.91 -8.34
CA GLU A 226 11.32 14.19 -7.33
C GLU A 226 10.92 15.67 -7.28
N ARG A 227 11.88 16.59 -7.38
CA ARG A 227 11.60 18.04 -7.42
C ARG A 227 10.84 18.46 -8.67
N ILE A 228 11.20 17.91 -9.84
CA ILE A 228 10.57 18.22 -11.12
C ILE A 228 9.16 17.65 -11.19
N THR A 229 8.99 16.39 -10.84
CA THR A 229 7.67 15.71 -10.83
C THR A 229 6.76 16.15 -9.69
N GLY A 230 7.32 16.79 -8.65
CA GLY A 230 6.62 17.14 -7.41
C GLY A 230 6.20 15.94 -6.58
N SER A 231 6.75 14.76 -6.86
CA SER A 231 6.28 13.48 -6.30
C SER A 231 7.44 12.63 -5.81
N LYS A 232 7.26 11.99 -4.65
CA LYS A 232 8.18 10.98 -4.13
C LYS A 232 7.60 9.59 -4.35
N SER A 233 8.37 8.72 -4.99
CA SER A 233 7.94 7.34 -5.23
C SER A 233 9.13 6.39 -5.27
N PRO A 234 9.06 5.22 -4.60
CA PRO A 234 10.07 4.16 -4.72
C PRO A 234 10.25 3.62 -6.15
N ALA A 235 9.31 3.91 -7.04
CA ALA A 235 9.37 3.50 -8.44
C ALA A 235 10.23 4.43 -9.30
N LEU A 236 10.56 5.63 -8.81
CA LEU A 236 11.49 6.52 -9.48
C LEU A 236 12.91 5.94 -9.41
N LYS A 237 13.63 6.02 -10.49
CA LYS A 237 14.99 5.49 -10.62
C LYS A 237 15.86 6.51 -11.31
N GLU A 238 17.12 6.49 -10.98
CA GLU A 238 18.16 7.22 -11.68
C GLU A 238 18.64 6.42 -12.88
N SER A 239 18.75 7.03 -14.03
CA SER A 239 19.34 6.40 -15.21
C SER A 239 20.86 6.38 -15.05
N VAL A 240 21.44 5.19 -15.14
CA VAL A 240 22.89 4.97 -14.91
C VAL A 240 23.69 4.84 -16.22
N SER A 241 23.04 4.97 -17.37
CA SER A 241 23.66 4.79 -18.66
C SER A 241 22.94 5.57 -19.76
N GLU A 242 23.69 6.02 -20.73
CA GLU A 242 23.16 6.55 -21.98
C GLU A 242 22.40 5.47 -22.76
N GLY A 243 21.41 5.88 -23.55
CA GLY A 243 20.57 4.95 -24.32
C GLY A 243 19.47 4.23 -23.53
N MET A 244 19.28 4.53 -22.26
CA MET A 244 18.10 4.11 -21.51
C MET A 244 16.92 5.04 -21.79
N THR A 245 15.75 4.48 -21.99
CA THR A 245 14.49 5.26 -21.92
C THR A 245 14.20 5.59 -20.46
N HIS A 246 14.04 6.88 -20.17
CA HIS A 246 13.65 7.33 -18.83
C HIS A 246 12.40 8.20 -18.93
N VAL A 247 11.25 7.63 -18.62
CA VAL A 247 9.94 8.27 -18.74
C VAL A 247 9.16 8.13 -17.46
N VAL A 248 8.56 9.23 -17.01
CA VAL A 248 7.70 9.26 -15.81
C VAL A 248 6.37 9.92 -16.17
N PHE A 249 5.27 9.20 -15.94
CA PHE A 249 3.93 9.74 -16.04
C PHE A 249 3.41 10.10 -14.66
N THR A 250 2.85 11.30 -14.54
CA THR A 250 2.15 11.74 -13.33
C THR A 250 0.68 11.99 -13.60
N ASN A 251 -0.15 11.82 -12.58
CA ASN A 251 -1.55 12.23 -12.59
C ASN A 251 -1.82 13.05 -11.33
N ARG A 252 -2.12 14.34 -11.50
CA ARG A 252 -2.37 15.28 -10.37
C ARG A 252 -1.26 15.27 -9.32
N GLY A 253 -0.01 15.20 -9.76
CA GLY A 253 1.16 15.21 -8.89
C GLY A 253 1.52 13.85 -8.26
N GLU A 254 0.83 12.75 -8.61
CA GLU A 254 1.21 11.39 -8.21
C GLU A 254 1.84 10.64 -9.38
N VAL A 255 2.93 9.92 -9.15
CA VAL A 255 3.53 9.03 -10.16
C VAL A 255 2.58 7.87 -10.45
N VAL A 256 2.17 7.73 -11.71
CA VAL A 256 1.26 6.65 -12.16
C VAL A 256 1.95 5.62 -13.05
N ALA A 257 3.06 5.97 -13.68
CA ALA A 257 3.95 5.04 -14.37
C ALA A 257 5.38 5.62 -14.36
N SER A 258 6.37 4.75 -14.25
CA SER A 258 7.79 5.15 -14.30
C SER A 258 8.60 4.02 -14.91
N VAL A 259 9.29 4.33 -15.99
CA VAL A 259 10.14 3.39 -16.74
C VAL A 259 11.53 3.99 -16.90
N CYS A 260 12.53 3.24 -16.44
CA CYS A 260 13.94 3.54 -16.62
C CYS A 260 14.64 2.24 -17.02
N ALA A 261 14.81 2.00 -18.34
CA ALA A 261 15.32 0.73 -18.86
C ALA A 261 15.85 0.86 -20.29
N TYR A 262 16.62 -0.12 -20.74
CA TYR A 262 17.03 -0.22 -22.12
C TYR A 262 15.86 -0.57 -23.05
N PRO A 263 15.73 0.06 -24.23
CA PRO A 263 14.65 -0.18 -25.18
C PRO A 263 14.49 -1.65 -25.55
N THR A 264 15.59 -2.36 -25.75
CA THR A 264 15.58 -3.81 -26.08
C THR A 264 14.96 -4.68 -24.99
N SER A 265 14.97 -4.24 -23.73
CA SER A 265 14.39 -5.00 -22.61
C SER A 265 12.89 -4.73 -22.42
N ILE A 266 12.43 -3.54 -22.82
CA ILE A 266 11.04 -3.13 -22.67
C ILE A 266 10.23 -3.17 -23.96
N GLY A 267 10.90 -3.24 -25.13
CA GLY A 267 10.29 -3.32 -26.46
C GLY A 267 9.88 -1.99 -27.06
N TYR A 268 10.23 -0.87 -26.44
CA TYR A 268 9.98 0.47 -26.98
C TYR A 268 11.01 1.50 -26.49
N TYR A 269 11.13 2.58 -27.26
CA TYR A 269 11.89 3.79 -26.91
C TYR A 269 10.97 4.99 -27.06
N LEU A 270 10.73 5.72 -25.99
CA LEU A 270 9.93 6.94 -25.99
C LEU A 270 10.82 8.11 -25.61
N GLU A 271 10.98 9.05 -26.53
CA GLU A 271 11.77 10.24 -26.36
C GLU A 271 11.07 11.44 -26.97
N PHE A 272 11.13 12.56 -26.30
CA PHE A 272 10.72 13.85 -26.81
C PHE A 272 11.63 14.94 -26.26
N THR A 273 11.83 15.98 -27.03
CA THR A 273 12.66 17.13 -26.66
C THR A 273 11.95 18.42 -27.03
N ASP A 274 12.02 19.42 -26.16
CA ASP A 274 11.52 20.76 -26.42
C ASP A 274 12.52 21.64 -27.17
N GLY A 275 13.70 21.13 -27.51
CA GLY A 275 14.72 21.83 -28.26
C GLY A 275 15.48 22.93 -27.50
N GLU A 276 15.03 23.26 -26.29
CA GLU A 276 15.62 24.31 -25.46
C GLU A 276 16.55 23.78 -24.38
N ASN A 277 16.31 22.57 -23.89
CA ASN A 277 17.10 21.93 -22.83
C ASN A 277 18.24 21.11 -23.40
N THR A 278 19.36 21.73 -23.65
CA THR A 278 20.58 21.00 -23.97
C THR A 278 21.31 20.63 -22.68
N TYR A 279 21.98 19.46 -22.69
CA TYR A 279 22.80 18.91 -21.60
C TYR A 279 23.78 19.91 -20.96
N TYR A 280 24.17 20.99 -21.70
CA TYR A 280 25.12 21.99 -21.25
C TYR A 280 24.51 23.08 -20.35
N ASP A 281 23.18 23.30 -20.37
CA ASP A 281 22.53 24.36 -19.62
C ASP A 281 22.16 23.94 -18.20
N TYR A 282 22.13 22.63 -17.94
CA TYR A 282 21.76 22.05 -16.64
C TYR A 282 22.81 21.03 -16.18
N PRO A 283 23.75 21.42 -15.29
CA PRO A 283 24.78 20.51 -14.78
C PRO A 283 24.23 19.30 -14.02
N ASP A 284 22.98 19.36 -13.59
CA ASP A 284 22.29 18.26 -12.88
C ASP A 284 21.38 17.40 -13.79
N GLY A 285 21.53 17.47 -15.12
CA GLY A 285 20.70 16.79 -16.11
C GLY A 285 19.48 17.61 -16.57
N GLY A 286 19.08 17.45 -17.85
CA GLY A 286 17.90 18.08 -18.43
C GLY A 286 16.64 17.22 -18.29
N TYR A 287 15.52 17.81 -18.60
CA TYR A 287 14.23 17.12 -18.75
C TYR A 287 13.35 17.85 -19.77
N SER A 288 12.46 17.09 -20.39
CA SER A 288 11.36 17.64 -21.19
C SER A 288 10.04 17.11 -20.65
N HIS A 289 8.96 17.83 -20.87
CA HIS A 289 7.63 17.41 -20.44
C HIS A 289 6.56 17.73 -21.48
N ILE A 290 5.47 16.97 -21.46
CA ILE A 290 4.27 17.16 -22.26
C ILE A 290 3.08 17.10 -21.30
N GLU A 291 2.13 18.03 -21.44
CA GLU A 291 0.89 18.02 -20.70
C GLU A 291 -0.21 17.29 -21.48
N TYR A 292 -1.16 16.69 -20.74
CA TYR A 292 -2.33 16.07 -21.37
C TYR A 292 -3.15 17.14 -22.10
N GLY A 293 -3.36 16.94 -23.42
CA GLY A 293 -4.07 17.90 -24.25
C GLY A 293 -3.17 18.70 -25.19
N ASP A 294 -1.85 18.55 -25.10
CA ASP A 294 -0.90 19.19 -26.06
C ASP A 294 -0.98 18.59 -27.48
N GLU A 295 -1.63 17.42 -27.61
CA GLU A 295 -1.88 16.71 -28.91
C GLU A 295 -0.61 16.54 -29.77
N ILE A 296 0.55 16.36 -29.14
CA ILE A 296 1.83 16.24 -29.82
C ILE A 296 1.90 14.91 -30.58
N ALA A 297 2.19 15.00 -31.88
CA ALA A 297 2.33 13.85 -32.75
C ALA A 297 3.73 13.25 -32.63
N PHE A 298 3.81 11.98 -32.28
CA PHE A 298 5.03 11.19 -32.26
C PHE A 298 5.20 10.45 -33.60
N GLU A 299 6.37 10.54 -34.16
CA GLU A 299 6.79 9.67 -35.26
C GLU A 299 7.09 8.28 -34.70
N VAL A 300 6.58 7.24 -35.36
CA VAL A 300 6.77 5.85 -34.98
C VAL A 300 7.67 5.15 -35.98
N MET A 301 8.80 4.65 -35.51
CA MET A 301 9.78 3.91 -36.31
C MET A 301 9.98 2.52 -35.73
N GLN A 302 10.15 1.53 -36.62
CA GLN A 302 10.48 0.17 -36.19
C GLN A 302 12.00 0.02 -36.21
N ASP A 303 12.58 -0.24 -35.05
CA ASP A 303 14.00 -0.56 -34.90
C ASP A 303 14.19 -2.07 -34.64
N GLU A 304 15.43 -2.54 -34.66
CA GLU A 304 15.74 -3.94 -34.34
C GLU A 304 15.43 -4.24 -32.88
N GLY A 305 14.26 -4.89 -32.65
CA GLY A 305 13.84 -5.40 -31.36
C GLY A 305 13.02 -4.43 -30.50
N PHE A 306 12.71 -3.21 -30.97
CA PHE A 306 11.83 -2.29 -30.26
C PHE A 306 11.18 -1.26 -31.21
N VAL A 307 10.11 -0.63 -30.72
CA VAL A 307 9.44 0.48 -31.42
C VAL A 307 9.96 1.81 -30.87
N ARG A 308 10.40 2.69 -31.76
CA ARG A 308 10.83 4.03 -31.38
C ARG A 308 9.71 5.04 -31.61
N LEU A 309 9.41 5.83 -30.58
CA LEU A 309 8.52 6.99 -30.63
C LEU A 309 9.34 8.24 -30.35
N TYR A 310 9.34 9.16 -31.29
CA TYR A 310 10.07 10.41 -31.19
C TYR A 310 9.18 11.59 -31.52
N ALA A 311 9.25 12.64 -30.73
CA ALA A 311 8.60 13.92 -31.02
C ALA A 311 9.54 15.09 -30.71
N ARG A 312 9.46 16.13 -31.53
CA ARG A 312 10.01 17.44 -31.22
C ARG A 312 8.89 18.35 -30.78
N VAL A 313 8.97 18.80 -29.55
CA VAL A 313 8.00 19.74 -28.98
C VAL A 313 8.41 21.13 -29.43
N GLU A 314 7.66 21.74 -30.34
CA GLU A 314 7.83 23.14 -30.69
C GLU A 314 6.95 23.94 -29.72
N LYS A 315 7.56 24.76 -28.86
CA LYS A 315 6.84 25.71 -27.98
C LYS A 315 6.56 26.99 -28.70
#